data_8642e9dcb1d5c1ebfe2641146a565b99
#
_entry.id   8642e9dcb1d5c1ebfe2641146a565b99
#
_cell.length_a   1.000
_cell.length_b   1.000
_cell.length_c   1.000
_cell.angle_alpha   90.00
_cell.angle_beta   90.00
_cell.angle_gamma   90.00
#
_symmetry.space_group_name_H-M   'P 1'
#
loop_
_entity.id
_entity.type
_entity.pdbx_description
1 polymer ?
#
loop_
_entity_poly.entity_id
_entity_poly.type
_entity_poly.pdbx_seq_one_letter_code
_entity_poly.pdbx_strand_id
1 'polypeptide(L)'
;MKLNNLFKMQAERNKDLKVLTNLDEYKLNARKLLALNVRVGNLANATKCFKYWEDSETTDPDYILQKYINALSCILTVGMFKGYTDIDSIEIKSNDYCLSDQFLNLYVDINDLLTTSSKDHYITLLEDFLSIGKSLGLTEEIIIDAYLKQS
;
A
#
# COMPACT_ATOMS: atom_id res chain seq x y z
N MET A 1 12.57 -5.38 -4.65
CA MET A 1 12.40 -3.93 -4.91
C MET A 1 13.15 -3.12 -3.87
N LYS A 2 13.95 -2.18 -4.31
CA LYS A 2 14.71 -1.29 -3.41
C LYS A 2 13.80 -0.20 -2.85
N LEU A 3 13.89 0.06 -1.56
CA LEU A 3 12.97 0.96 -0.84
C LEU A 3 13.60 2.29 -0.42
N ASN A 4 14.92 2.39 -0.30
CA ASN A 4 15.58 3.58 0.26
C ASN A 4 15.18 4.88 -0.42
N ASN A 5 15.20 4.92 -1.76
CA ASN A 5 14.82 6.11 -2.50
C ASN A 5 13.33 6.42 -2.37
N LEU A 6 12.49 5.39 -2.32
CA LEU A 6 11.04 5.57 -2.16
C LEU A 6 10.73 6.21 -0.80
N PHE A 7 11.36 5.75 0.27
CA PHE A 7 11.20 6.38 1.59
C PHE A 7 11.67 7.84 1.59
N LYS A 8 12.82 8.12 0.99
CA LYS A 8 13.32 9.50 0.89
C LYS A 8 12.36 10.40 0.12
N MET A 9 11.89 9.93 -1.02
CA MET A 9 10.95 10.70 -1.84
C MET A 9 9.62 10.91 -1.14
N GLN A 10 9.12 9.89 -0.45
CA GLN A 10 7.88 10.04 0.31
C GLN A 10 8.04 11.02 1.48
N ALA A 11 9.19 11.02 2.14
CA ALA A 11 9.49 11.99 3.19
C ALA A 11 9.46 13.42 2.65
N GLU A 12 10.04 13.66 1.46
CA GLU A 12 9.98 14.98 0.82
C GLU A 12 8.56 15.40 0.46
N ARG A 13 7.77 14.48 -0.09
CA ARG A 13 6.36 14.74 -0.42
C ARG A 13 5.53 15.07 0.83
N ASN A 14 5.80 14.37 1.93
CA ASN A 14 5.06 14.56 3.17
C ASN A 14 5.38 15.89 3.86
N LYS A 15 6.48 16.57 3.52
CA LYS A 15 6.78 17.91 4.05
C LYS A 15 5.73 18.95 3.71
N ASP A 16 5.08 18.80 2.55
CA ASP A 16 4.02 19.71 2.10
C ASP A 16 2.66 19.38 2.70
N LEU A 17 2.54 18.27 3.41
CA LEU A 17 1.29 17.82 4.02
C LEU A 17 1.05 18.60 5.32
N LYS A 18 -0.08 19.31 5.39
CA LYS A 18 -0.48 20.03 6.59
C LYS A 18 -1.25 19.11 7.53
N VAL A 19 -0.53 18.52 8.49
CA VAL A 19 -1.11 17.62 9.49
C VAL A 19 -1.91 18.42 10.51
N LEU A 20 -3.09 17.92 10.90
CA LEU A 20 -3.91 18.51 11.94
C LEU A 20 -3.14 18.53 13.27
N THR A 21 -3.14 19.70 13.94
CA THR A 21 -2.34 19.90 15.16
C THR A 21 -3.02 19.41 16.45
N ASN A 22 -4.33 19.14 16.39
CA ASN A 22 -5.12 18.71 17.54
C ASN A 22 -5.18 17.19 17.74
N LEU A 23 -4.44 16.43 16.94
CA LEU A 23 -4.39 14.98 17.04
C LEU A 23 -3.21 14.55 17.91
N ASP A 24 -3.48 13.69 18.89
CA ASP A 24 -2.41 13.01 19.61
C ASP A 24 -1.78 11.90 18.75
N GLU A 25 -0.68 11.34 19.23
CA GLU A 25 0.06 10.31 18.49
C GLU A 25 -0.79 9.07 18.20
N TYR A 26 -1.61 8.64 19.16
CA TYR A 26 -2.50 7.49 18.98
C TYR A 26 -3.50 7.73 17.86
N LYS A 27 -4.20 8.86 17.87
CA LYS A 27 -5.18 9.20 16.84
C LYS A 27 -4.53 9.39 15.47
N LEU A 28 -3.35 9.99 15.44
CA LEU A 28 -2.62 10.18 14.21
C LEU A 28 -2.23 8.84 13.59
N ASN A 29 -1.71 7.91 14.40
CA ASN A 29 -1.41 6.55 13.96
C ASN A 29 -2.66 5.82 13.46
N ALA A 30 -3.75 5.86 14.23
CA ALA A 30 -5.00 5.21 13.86
C ALA A 30 -5.53 5.74 12.51
N ARG A 31 -5.49 7.06 12.31
CA ARG A 31 -5.95 7.67 11.05
C ARG A 31 -5.04 7.33 9.87
N LYS A 32 -3.73 7.22 10.07
CA LYS A 32 -2.81 6.77 9.01
C LYS A 32 -3.14 5.34 8.57
N LEU A 33 -3.42 4.45 9.50
CA LEU A 33 -3.81 3.07 9.18
C LEU A 33 -5.20 3.00 8.55
N LEU A 34 -6.15 3.82 9.02
CA LEU A 34 -7.47 3.91 8.38
C LEU A 34 -7.35 4.46 6.96
N ALA A 35 -6.53 5.48 6.74
CA ALA A 35 -6.27 6.01 5.40
C ALA A 35 -5.69 4.93 4.47
N LEU A 36 -4.80 4.09 4.99
CA LEU A 36 -4.28 2.94 4.24
C LEU A 36 -5.40 1.96 3.88
N ASN A 37 -6.28 1.62 4.84
CA ASN A 37 -7.44 0.77 4.56
C ASN A 37 -8.32 1.35 3.45
N VAL A 38 -8.56 2.67 3.46
CA VAL A 38 -9.32 3.34 2.42
C VAL A 38 -8.63 3.22 1.05
N ARG A 39 -7.32 3.43 1.00
CA ARG A 39 -6.56 3.31 -0.26
C ARG A 39 -6.55 1.88 -0.79
N VAL A 40 -6.42 0.90 0.08
CA VAL A 40 -6.51 -0.52 -0.30
C VAL A 40 -7.92 -0.84 -0.82
N GLY A 41 -8.96 -0.31 -0.16
CA GLY A 41 -10.34 -0.44 -0.63
C GLY A 41 -10.56 0.19 -2.01
N ASN A 42 -9.99 1.37 -2.25
CA ASN A 42 -10.02 2.01 -3.57
C ASN A 42 -9.35 1.14 -4.64
N LEU A 43 -8.22 0.53 -4.31
CA LEU A 43 -7.52 -0.38 -5.22
C LEU A 43 -8.37 -1.62 -5.51
N ALA A 44 -8.90 -2.27 -4.48
CA ALA A 44 -9.77 -3.45 -4.65
C ALA A 44 -10.97 -3.10 -5.52
N ASN A 45 -11.60 -1.94 -5.28
CA ASN A 45 -12.72 -1.47 -6.09
C ASN A 45 -12.31 -1.26 -7.55
N ALA A 46 -11.14 -0.72 -7.81
CA ALA A 46 -10.63 -0.52 -9.17
C ALA A 46 -10.43 -1.85 -9.91
N THR A 47 -10.00 -2.90 -9.22
CA THR A 47 -9.80 -4.24 -9.81
C THR A 47 -11.09 -5.00 -10.02
N LYS A 48 -12.16 -4.63 -9.30
CA LYS A 48 -13.46 -5.31 -9.31
C LYS A 48 -13.41 -6.79 -8.90
N CYS A 49 -12.33 -7.22 -8.25
CA CYS A 49 -12.10 -8.61 -7.86
C CYS A 49 -13.08 -9.12 -6.79
N PHE A 50 -13.78 -8.23 -6.11
CA PHE A 50 -14.77 -8.56 -5.07
C PHE A 50 -16.14 -8.96 -5.64
N LYS A 51 -16.38 -8.74 -6.93
CA LYS A 51 -17.70 -9.00 -7.53
C LYS A 51 -17.97 -10.49 -7.60
N TYR A 52 -19.07 -10.91 -7.02
CA TYR A 52 -19.61 -12.28 -7.09
C TYR A 52 -20.85 -12.37 -7.99
N TRP A 53 -21.21 -11.25 -8.63
CA TRP A 53 -22.31 -11.16 -9.60
C TRP A 53 -21.74 -10.87 -10.99
N GLU A 54 -22.48 -11.24 -12.03
CA GLU A 54 -22.13 -10.94 -13.41
C GLU A 54 -22.55 -9.52 -13.78
N ASP A 55 -21.68 -8.80 -14.46
CA ASP A 55 -21.98 -7.52 -15.09
C ASP A 55 -21.07 -7.29 -16.29
N SER A 56 -21.29 -6.18 -17.01
CA SER A 56 -20.53 -5.82 -18.19
C SER A 56 -19.43 -4.79 -17.93
N GLU A 57 -19.19 -4.41 -16.68
CA GLU A 57 -18.18 -3.44 -16.34
C GLU A 57 -16.77 -3.97 -16.65
N THR A 58 -15.94 -3.11 -17.21
CA THR A 58 -14.54 -3.40 -17.49
C THR A 58 -13.64 -2.64 -16.54
N THR A 59 -12.40 -3.11 -16.40
CA THR A 59 -11.38 -2.44 -15.60
C THR A 59 -10.50 -1.58 -16.48
N ASP A 60 -9.92 -0.53 -15.88
CA ASP A 60 -8.95 0.34 -16.53
C ASP A 60 -7.57 0.13 -15.89
N PRO A 61 -6.59 -0.43 -16.63
CA PRO A 61 -5.26 -0.68 -16.09
C PRO A 61 -4.55 0.55 -15.55
N ASP A 62 -4.71 1.71 -16.19
CA ASP A 62 -4.07 2.95 -15.74
C ASP A 62 -4.68 3.43 -14.42
N TYR A 63 -5.99 3.28 -14.26
CA TYR A 63 -6.67 3.62 -13.01
C TYR A 63 -6.25 2.68 -11.88
N ILE A 64 -6.13 1.38 -12.16
CA ILE A 64 -5.63 0.40 -11.19
C ILE A 64 -4.21 0.78 -10.73
N LEU A 65 -3.33 1.10 -11.68
CA LEU A 65 -1.96 1.51 -11.36
C LEU A 65 -1.93 2.76 -10.48
N GLN A 66 -2.75 3.76 -10.79
CA GLN A 66 -2.86 4.97 -9.98
C GLN A 66 -3.27 4.64 -8.54
N LYS A 67 -4.27 3.77 -8.37
CA LYS A 67 -4.74 3.38 -7.03
C LYS A 67 -3.69 2.54 -6.29
N TYR A 68 -2.95 1.71 -7.01
CA TYR A 68 -1.85 0.95 -6.44
C TYR A 68 -0.76 1.88 -5.89
N ILE A 69 -0.35 2.88 -6.65
CA ILE A 69 0.67 3.84 -6.23
C ILE A 69 0.19 4.71 -5.06
N ASN A 70 -1.09 5.09 -5.03
CA ASN A 70 -1.66 5.81 -3.89
C ASN A 70 -1.58 4.98 -2.60
N ALA A 71 -1.87 3.69 -2.68
CA ALA A 71 -1.75 2.78 -1.54
C ALA A 71 -0.28 2.60 -1.12
N LEU A 72 0.63 2.47 -2.08
CA LEU A 72 2.07 2.39 -1.80
C LEU A 72 2.56 3.62 -1.01
N SER A 73 2.15 4.81 -1.42
CA SER A 73 2.49 6.06 -0.71
C SER A 73 2.04 6.04 0.74
N CYS A 74 0.84 5.51 1.02
CA CYS A 74 0.33 5.36 2.39
C CYS A 74 1.14 4.33 3.18
N ILE A 75 1.52 3.22 2.57
CA ILE A 75 2.35 2.19 3.23
C ILE A 75 3.72 2.77 3.61
N LEU A 76 4.35 3.50 2.70
CA LEU A 76 5.63 4.16 2.97
C LEU A 76 5.50 5.17 4.12
N THR A 77 4.44 5.96 4.13
CA THR A 77 4.17 6.93 5.20
C THR A 77 3.99 6.25 6.55
N VAL A 78 3.27 5.14 6.62
CA VAL A 78 3.11 4.36 7.85
C VAL A 78 4.46 3.84 8.34
N GLY A 79 5.29 3.31 7.46
CA GLY A 79 6.63 2.83 7.81
C GLY A 79 7.52 3.93 8.39
N MET A 80 7.49 5.12 7.81
CA MET A 80 8.25 6.27 8.32
C MET A 80 7.75 6.72 9.69
N PHE A 81 6.44 6.79 9.89
CA PHE A 81 5.86 7.18 11.18
C PHE A 81 6.23 6.19 12.28
N LYS A 82 6.32 4.89 11.97
CA LYS A 82 6.68 3.83 12.90
C LYS A 82 8.19 3.67 13.09
N GLY A 83 9.01 4.34 12.26
CA GLY A 83 10.46 4.18 12.30
C GLY A 83 10.99 2.91 11.64
N TYR A 84 10.22 2.30 10.73
CA TYR A 84 10.60 1.07 10.03
C TYR A 84 11.22 1.35 8.65
N THR A 85 12.12 2.32 8.56
CA THR A 85 12.71 2.73 7.28
C THR A 85 14.06 2.08 6.99
N ASP A 86 14.57 1.24 7.88
CA ASP A 86 15.84 0.52 7.74
C ASP A 86 15.70 -0.80 6.94
N ILE A 87 14.78 -0.80 5.98
CA ILE A 87 14.53 -1.91 5.08
C ILE A 87 15.07 -1.51 3.70
N ASP A 88 16.17 -2.13 3.29
CA ASP A 88 16.84 -1.78 2.03
C ASP A 88 16.05 -2.25 0.81
N SER A 89 15.57 -3.49 0.86
CA SER A 89 14.83 -4.09 -0.26
C SER A 89 13.88 -5.17 0.23
N ILE A 90 12.86 -5.41 -0.60
CA ILE A 90 11.88 -6.50 -0.43
C ILE A 90 11.85 -7.31 -1.71
N GLU A 91 11.92 -8.63 -1.59
CA GLU A 91 11.73 -9.53 -2.72
C GLU A 91 10.26 -9.56 -3.12
N ILE A 92 9.99 -9.38 -4.42
CA ILE A 92 8.64 -9.48 -4.96
C ILE A 92 8.36 -10.94 -5.26
N LYS A 93 7.44 -11.55 -4.50
CA LYS A 93 7.09 -12.97 -4.62
C LYS A 93 5.76 -13.15 -5.32
N SER A 94 5.63 -14.27 -6.04
CA SER A 94 4.35 -14.69 -6.61
C SER A 94 3.43 -15.23 -5.51
N ASN A 95 2.13 -15.09 -5.73
CA ASN A 95 1.10 -15.62 -4.84
C ASN A 95 0.06 -16.36 -5.68
N ASP A 96 -0.21 -17.63 -5.31
CA ASP A 96 -1.13 -18.49 -6.05
C ASP A 96 -2.61 -18.29 -5.65
N TYR A 97 -2.87 -17.55 -4.59
CA TYR A 97 -4.25 -17.24 -4.19
C TYR A 97 -4.91 -16.28 -5.18
N CYS A 98 -6.23 -16.38 -5.30
CA CYS A 98 -6.98 -15.43 -6.10
C CYS A 98 -6.87 -14.02 -5.51
N LEU A 99 -7.09 -13.01 -6.35
CA LEU A 99 -6.86 -11.62 -5.98
C LEU A 99 -7.72 -11.18 -4.79
N SER A 100 -8.98 -11.61 -4.72
CA SER A 100 -9.85 -11.29 -3.60
C SER A 100 -9.32 -11.82 -2.26
N ASP A 101 -8.78 -13.03 -2.24
CA ASP A 101 -8.17 -13.60 -1.04
C ASP A 101 -6.88 -12.85 -0.66
N GLN A 102 -6.10 -12.43 -1.63
CA GLN A 102 -4.91 -11.61 -1.38
C GLN A 102 -5.28 -10.28 -0.71
N PHE A 103 -6.37 -9.63 -1.16
CA PHE A 103 -6.85 -8.40 -0.51
C PHE A 103 -7.35 -8.63 0.90
N LEU A 104 -8.09 -9.70 1.14
CA LEU A 104 -8.54 -10.05 2.49
C LEU A 104 -7.35 -10.26 3.42
N ASN A 105 -6.32 -10.96 2.95
CA ASN A 105 -5.10 -11.17 3.72
C ASN A 105 -4.36 -9.85 3.99
N LEU A 106 -4.37 -8.94 3.03
CA LEU A 106 -3.74 -7.62 3.20
C LEU A 106 -4.43 -6.82 4.31
N TYR A 107 -5.76 -6.89 4.41
CA TYR A 107 -6.50 -6.27 5.52
C TYR A 107 -6.16 -6.89 6.88
N VAL A 108 -5.91 -8.20 6.92
CA VAL A 108 -5.42 -8.87 8.14
C VAL A 108 -4.05 -8.29 8.53
N ASP A 109 -3.14 -8.13 7.56
CA ASP A 109 -1.81 -7.55 7.81
C ASP A 109 -1.90 -6.14 8.38
N ILE A 110 -2.78 -5.31 7.83
CA ILE A 110 -3.00 -3.94 8.33
C ILE A 110 -3.54 -3.97 9.75
N ASN A 111 -4.48 -4.86 10.04
CA ASN A 111 -5.04 -5.02 11.38
C ASN A 111 -4.00 -5.53 12.38
N ASP A 112 -3.13 -6.45 11.97
CA ASP A 112 -2.03 -6.94 12.80
C ASP A 112 -1.08 -5.77 13.16
N LEU A 113 -0.80 -4.90 12.22
CA LEU A 113 0.04 -3.73 12.44
C LEU A 113 -0.62 -2.72 13.39
N LEU A 114 -1.94 -2.63 13.38
CA LEU A 114 -2.70 -1.78 14.30
C LEU A 114 -2.67 -2.33 15.73
N THR A 115 -2.89 -3.63 15.89
CA THR A 115 -3.02 -4.28 17.21
C THR A 115 -1.69 -4.61 17.86
N THR A 116 -0.71 -5.01 17.05
CA THR A 116 0.65 -5.37 17.50
C THR A 116 1.67 -4.78 16.55
N SER A 117 2.05 -3.53 16.81
CA SER A 117 2.99 -2.82 15.96
C SER A 117 4.39 -3.43 16.05
N SER A 118 4.90 -3.97 14.94
CA SER A 118 6.25 -4.50 14.84
C SER A 118 6.79 -4.32 13.43
N LYS A 119 8.11 -4.29 13.32
CA LYS A 119 8.78 -4.22 12.02
C LYS A 119 8.47 -5.46 11.17
N ASP A 120 8.37 -6.64 11.80
CA ASP A 120 8.05 -7.88 11.09
C ASP A 120 6.64 -7.83 10.47
N HIS A 121 5.65 -7.30 11.20
CA HIS A 121 4.31 -7.08 10.63
C HIS A 121 4.34 -6.10 9.47
N TYR A 122 5.15 -5.06 9.56
CA TYR A 122 5.30 -4.09 8.47
C TYR A 122 5.95 -4.72 7.22
N ILE A 123 6.99 -5.55 7.41
CA ILE A 123 7.63 -6.27 6.31
C ILE A 123 6.63 -7.21 5.63
N THR A 124 5.84 -7.95 6.42
CA THR A 124 4.79 -8.84 5.88
C THR A 124 3.77 -8.05 5.06
N LEU A 125 3.34 -6.89 5.54
CA LEU A 125 2.44 -6.01 4.81
C LEU A 125 3.04 -5.58 3.46
N LEU A 126 4.30 -5.17 3.44
CA LEU A 126 5.01 -4.81 2.21
C LEU A 126 5.11 -5.99 1.24
N GLU A 127 5.50 -7.16 1.74
CA GLU A 127 5.62 -8.36 0.92
C GLU A 127 4.29 -8.72 0.26
N ASP A 128 3.20 -8.74 1.02
CA ASP A 128 1.88 -9.10 0.52
C ASP A 128 1.34 -8.05 -0.44
N PHE A 129 1.60 -6.77 -0.18
CA PHE A 129 1.22 -5.69 -1.08
C PHE A 129 1.95 -5.79 -2.43
N LEU A 130 3.26 -6.04 -2.41
CA LEU A 130 4.05 -6.20 -3.63
C LEU A 130 3.64 -7.45 -4.40
N SER A 131 3.26 -8.54 -3.71
CA SER A 131 2.71 -9.74 -4.35
C SER A 131 1.40 -9.44 -5.09
N ILE A 132 0.52 -8.60 -4.52
CA ILE A 132 -0.68 -8.13 -5.21
C ILE A 132 -0.31 -7.40 -6.50
N GLY A 133 0.68 -6.50 -6.45
CA GLY A 133 1.18 -5.82 -7.63
C GLY A 133 1.59 -6.78 -8.73
N LYS A 134 2.33 -7.82 -8.36
CA LYS A 134 2.74 -8.86 -9.31
C LYS A 134 1.54 -9.62 -9.89
N SER A 135 0.55 -9.95 -9.07
CA SER A 135 -0.69 -10.58 -9.53
C SER A 135 -1.49 -9.69 -10.48
N LEU A 136 -1.38 -8.38 -10.35
CA LEU A 136 -1.98 -7.39 -11.24
C LEU A 136 -1.17 -7.16 -12.52
N GLY A 137 -0.03 -7.84 -12.69
CA GLY A 137 0.85 -7.67 -13.85
C GLY A 137 1.78 -6.46 -13.76
N LEU A 138 1.91 -5.87 -12.58
CA LEU A 138 2.80 -4.73 -12.36
C LEU A 138 4.22 -5.22 -12.08
N THR A 139 5.15 -4.85 -12.94
CA THR A 139 6.58 -5.11 -12.71
C THR A 139 7.16 -4.09 -11.76
N GLU A 140 8.30 -4.40 -11.16
CA GLU A 140 9.03 -3.43 -10.33
C GLU A 140 9.28 -2.13 -11.10
N GLU A 141 9.69 -2.22 -12.37
CA GLU A 141 9.94 -1.07 -13.23
C GLU A 141 8.69 -0.20 -13.40
N ILE A 142 7.53 -0.82 -13.68
CA ILE A 142 6.26 -0.10 -13.81
C ILE A 142 5.90 0.62 -12.50
N ILE A 143 6.07 -0.06 -11.37
CA ILE A 143 5.76 0.52 -10.04
C ILE A 143 6.65 1.72 -9.76
N ILE A 144 7.96 1.56 -9.91
CA ILE A 144 8.93 2.63 -9.65
C ILE A 144 8.68 3.83 -10.57
N ASP A 145 8.51 3.58 -11.87
CA ASP A 145 8.26 4.64 -12.85
C ASP A 145 6.97 5.42 -12.53
N ALA A 146 5.90 4.71 -12.23
CA ALA A 146 4.63 5.35 -11.87
C ALA A 146 4.73 6.13 -10.56
N TYR A 147 5.45 5.61 -9.57
CA TYR A 147 5.69 6.31 -8.31
C TYR A 147 6.47 7.61 -8.54
N LEU A 148 7.52 7.56 -9.36
CA LEU A 148 8.34 8.75 -9.65
C LEU A 148 7.54 9.85 -10.35
N LYS A 149 6.58 9.49 -11.18
CA LYS A 149 5.73 10.43 -11.94
C LYS A 149 4.54 10.97 -11.12
N GLN A 150 4.26 10.40 -9.97
CA GLN A 150 3.18 10.86 -9.10
C GLN A 150 3.50 12.26 -8.57
N SER A 151 2.55 13.16 -8.73
CA SER A 151 2.68 14.54 -8.26
C SER A 151 2.06 14.75 -6.87
#